data_1e925d4ff24b705c4c370676fff57f8f
#
_entry.id   1e925d4ff24b705c4c370676fff57f8f
#
_cell.length_a   1.000
_cell.length_b   1.000
_cell.length_c   1.000
_cell.angle_alpha   90.00
_cell.angle_beta   90.00
_cell.angle_gamma   90.00
#
_symmetry.space_group_name_H-M   'P 1'
#
loop_
_entity.id
_entity.type
_entity.pdbx_description
1 polymer ?
#
loop_
_entity_poly.entity_id
_entity_poly.type
_entity_poly.pdbx_seq_one_letter_code
_entity_poly.pdbx_strand_id
1 'polypeptide(L)'
;MMMKKIVLLSITASSLVMAGAYKIPEQSINSMALGAAYVAHTTGADTAYYNPANMAFMEDAQFAEGGLTWAHLPRNTFKGTTATTSGKSEVENLQLPFLHYVSKPIGDFRWGTSVTVPGGLTKRWESPTQKLYAEEFTLKVIEVNPVASYKVLDNFALGGGLRLIYSEGIVNSDGLGTAKPIKREMEGDTIEFGYNLAMSYRPTSDINMAVTYRSNIDLGEEGEANLYLANMGNQYDASVTVPLPAALNVAVSKTWNDKYTVELDYEKTYWSEYKSLDFNYGQPLPNAILTGAFDDPKAKNWKDTNTYRIGFTADVSDTLTLMASYAKDETPIDKKYVSYELPDSDANIYTVGFRIKANENLSYGAAYLHDKKDAFSLKAGDNANGIVGDFSDGGADLITVGMQYKF
;
A
#
# COMPACT_ATOMS: atom_id res chain seq x y z
N MET A 1 -30.14 5.52 17.11
CA MET A 1 -29.93 6.92 16.63
C MET A 1 -29.47 6.79 15.19
N MET A 2 -30.32 7.16 14.23
CA MET A 2 -30.03 6.95 12.79
C MET A 2 -28.82 7.77 12.37
N MET A 3 -27.66 7.12 12.20
CA MET A 3 -26.53 7.73 11.48
C MET A 3 -26.86 7.79 9.99
N LYS A 4 -26.82 9.01 9.46
CA LYS A 4 -26.97 9.26 8.02
C LYS A 4 -25.83 8.55 7.29
N LYS A 5 -26.13 7.49 6.52
CA LYS A 5 -25.21 6.92 5.57
C LYS A 5 -24.79 8.03 4.59
N ILE A 6 -23.57 8.48 4.73
CA ILE A 6 -22.94 9.30 3.70
C ILE A 6 -22.74 8.35 2.53
N VAL A 7 -23.45 8.59 1.44
CA VAL A 7 -23.22 7.91 0.17
C VAL A 7 -21.87 8.42 -0.35
N LEU A 8 -20.79 7.79 0.13
CA LEU A 8 -19.54 7.83 -0.63
C LEU A 8 -19.79 7.01 -1.89
N LEU A 9 -19.51 7.61 -3.04
CA LEU A 9 -19.45 6.90 -4.31
C LEU A 9 -18.83 5.54 -4.06
N SER A 10 -19.52 4.47 -4.40
CA SER A 10 -19.02 3.10 -4.33
C SER A 10 -17.90 2.93 -5.36
N ILE A 11 -16.71 3.41 -5.01
CA ILE A 11 -15.48 3.03 -5.66
C ILE A 11 -15.26 1.60 -5.20
N THR A 12 -15.47 0.64 -6.09
CA THR A 12 -15.11 -0.76 -5.86
C THR A 12 -13.58 -0.86 -5.89
N ALA A 13 -12.93 -0.34 -4.86
CA ALA A 13 -11.51 -0.54 -4.64
C ALA A 13 -11.34 -1.94 -4.07
N SER A 14 -10.88 -2.85 -4.89
CA SER A 14 -10.46 -4.18 -4.47
C SER A 14 -9.02 -4.10 -3.96
N SER A 15 -8.66 -4.88 -2.98
CA SER A 15 -7.43 -4.74 -2.18
C SER A 15 -6.23 -5.52 -2.75
N LEU A 16 -5.02 -5.11 -2.43
CA LEU A 16 -3.74 -5.57 -3.00
C LEU A 16 -2.81 -6.19 -1.96
N VAL A 17 -1.94 -7.11 -2.41
CA VAL A 17 -0.68 -7.43 -1.73
C VAL A 17 0.45 -7.00 -2.66
N MET A 18 1.30 -6.09 -2.20
CA MET A 18 2.45 -5.59 -2.96
C MET A 18 3.76 -5.71 -2.16
N ALA A 19 4.87 -5.29 -2.76
CA ALA A 19 6.14 -5.17 -2.07
C ALA A 19 5.96 -4.40 -0.75
N GLY A 20 6.63 -4.82 0.34
CA GLY A 20 6.44 -4.21 1.66
C GLY A 20 5.12 -4.55 2.33
N ALA A 21 4.73 -5.82 2.31
CA ALA A 21 3.50 -6.35 2.89
C ALA A 21 2.24 -5.78 2.23
N TYR A 22 1.45 -4.92 2.89
CA TYR A 22 0.21 -4.36 2.32
C TYR A 22 0.28 -2.85 2.05
N LYS A 23 1.46 -2.27 2.00
CA LYS A 23 1.68 -0.88 1.58
C LYS A 23 1.73 -0.77 0.06
N ILE A 24 1.14 0.29 -0.50
CA ILE A 24 1.10 0.58 -1.94
C ILE A 24 1.68 1.97 -2.15
N PRO A 25 2.98 2.12 -2.45
CA PRO A 25 3.59 3.44 -2.62
C PRO A 25 3.31 4.11 -3.97
N GLU A 26 2.92 3.36 -5.01
CA GLU A 26 2.76 3.87 -6.37
C GLU A 26 1.34 4.40 -6.62
N GLN A 27 1.13 5.72 -6.43
CA GLN A 27 -0.19 6.38 -6.46
C GLN A 27 -0.34 7.40 -7.59
N SER A 28 0.49 7.31 -8.66
CA SER A 28 0.42 8.18 -9.84
C SER A 28 1.13 7.53 -11.03
N ILE A 29 1.03 8.15 -12.23
CA ILE A 29 1.76 7.67 -13.43
C ILE A 29 3.28 7.74 -13.20
N ASN A 30 3.78 8.88 -12.70
CA ASN A 30 5.22 9.08 -12.54
C ASN A 30 5.79 8.15 -11.48
N SER A 31 5.11 8.04 -10.33
CA SER A 31 5.59 7.16 -9.27
C SER A 31 5.52 5.69 -9.65
N MET A 32 4.50 5.27 -10.40
CA MET A 32 4.44 3.91 -10.95
C MET A 32 5.60 3.63 -11.90
N ALA A 33 5.89 4.59 -12.80
CA ALA A 33 7.01 4.47 -13.75
C ALA A 33 8.38 4.50 -13.07
N LEU A 34 8.48 5.08 -11.88
CA LEU A 34 9.70 5.25 -11.10
C LEU A 34 9.75 4.35 -9.85
N GLY A 35 8.81 3.39 -9.68
CA GLY A 35 8.76 2.48 -8.53
C GLY A 35 8.79 3.24 -7.20
N ALA A 36 8.14 4.39 -7.15
CA ALA A 36 8.14 5.36 -6.05
C ALA A 36 9.52 6.02 -5.75
N ALA A 37 10.55 5.89 -6.58
CA ALA A 37 11.73 6.78 -6.57
C ALA A 37 11.33 8.17 -7.10
N TYR A 38 10.47 8.86 -6.36
CA TYR A 38 9.79 10.09 -6.80
C TYR A 38 9.47 10.99 -5.60
N VAL A 39 10.48 11.39 -4.85
CA VAL A 39 10.37 12.21 -3.63
C VAL A 39 11.18 13.50 -3.75
N ALA A 40 12.40 13.44 -4.28
CA ALA A 40 13.24 14.62 -4.48
C ALA A 40 12.86 15.39 -5.76
N HIS A 41 12.49 14.71 -6.85
CA HIS A 41 12.17 15.30 -8.15
C HIS A 41 10.72 15.02 -8.55
N THR A 42 9.77 15.63 -7.86
CA THR A 42 8.35 15.59 -8.21
C THR A 42 7.97 16.76 -9.12
N THR A 43 7.14 16.53 -10.14
CA THR A 43 6.88 17.49 -11.22
C THR A 43 5.41 17.73 -11.56
N GLY A 44 4.49 16.96 -11.01
CA GLY A 44 3.06 17.01 -11.34
C GLY A 44 2.16 17.35 -10.18
N ALA A 45 0.86 17.20 -10.39
CA ALA A 45 -0.15 17.36 -9.33
C ALA A 45 0.04 16.34 -8.18
N ASP A 46 0.62 15.20 -8.48
CA ASP A 46 1.00 14.13 -7.56
C ASP A 46 2.08 14.54 -6.55
N THR A 47 2.77 15.67 -6.77
CA THR A 47 3.64 16.32 -5.77
C THR A 47 2.91 16.52 -4.43
N ALA A 48 1.60 16.77 -4.45
CA ALA A 48 0.78 16.88 -3.24
C ALA A 48 0.85 15.62 -2.36
N TYR A 49 0.98 14.44 -2.95
CA TYR A 49 1.07 13.17 -2.22
C TYR A 49 2.50 12.80 -1.83
N TYR A 50 3.44 12.89 -2.78
CA TYR A 50 4.81 12.38 -2.60
C TYR A 50 5.70 13.31 -1.79
N ASN A 51 5.63 14.61 -2.07
CA ASN A 51 6.42 15.61 -1.37
C ASN A 51 5.74 16.98 -1.43
N PRO A 52 4.83 17.28 -0.50
CA PRO A 52 4.14 18.57 -0.49
C PRO A 52 5.08 19.78 -0.41
N ALA A 53 6.30 19.67 0.13
CA ALA A 53 7.25 20.78 0.14
C ALA A 53 7.65 21.22 -1.28
N ASN A 54 7.74 20.28 -2.22
CA ASN A 54 8.08 20.59 -3.62
C ASN A 54 7.02 21.43 -4.34
N MET A 55 5.76 21.45 -3.86
CA MET A 55 4.73 22.32 -4.43
C MET A 55 5.15 23.79 -4.42
N ALA A 56 5.95 24.22 -3.44
CA ALA A 56 6.45 25.59 -3.31
C ALA A 56 7.35 26.02 -4.50
N PHE A 57 7.92 25.06 -5.22
CA PHE A 57 8.84 25.32 -6.34
C PHE A 57 8.22 25.07 -7.71
N MET A 58 6.95 24.68 -7.79
CA MET A 58 6.25 24.49 -9.07
C MET A 58 5.91 25.85 -9.71
N GLU A 59 5.73 25.85 -11.02
CA GLU A 59 5.33 27.03 -11.79
C GLU A 59 3.99 27.63 -11.30
N ASP A 60 3.73 28.91 -11.62
CA ASP A 60 2.50 29.60 -11.24
C ASP A 60 1.31 29.14 -12.10
N ALA A 61 0.81 27.96 -11.78
CA ALA A 61 -0.35 27.33 -12.42
C ALA A 61 -1.07 26.41 -11.42
N GLN A 62 -2.28 26.01 -11.76
CA GLN A 62 -2.97 24.92 -11.05
C GLN A 62 -2.76 23.61 -11.80
N PHE A 63 -2.74 22.50 -11.07
CA PHE A 63 -2.58 21.18 -11.66
C PHE A 63 -3.62 20.23 -11.09
N ALA A 64 -4.20 19.42 -11.96
CA ALA A 64 -5.02 18.28 -11.57
C ALA A 64 -4.55 17.04 -12.33
N GLU A 65 -4.36 15.92 -11.66
CA GLU A 65 -4.04 14.63 -12.24
C GLU A 65 -5.02 13.59 -11.75
N GLY A 66 -5.46 12.71 -12.64
CA GLY A 66 -6.28 11.55 -12.28
C GLY A 66 -5.98 10.38 -13.17
N GLY A 67 -6.20 9.20 -12.64
CA GLY A 67 -5.95 7.97 -13.35
C GLY A 67 -6.44 6.72 -12.62
N LEU A 68 -6.11 5.60 -13.20
CA LEU A 68 -6.48 4.28 -12.72
C LEU A 68 -5.30 3.33 -12.86
N THR A 69 -5.01 2.59 -11.79
CA THR A 69 -4.11 1.45 -11.83
C THR A 69 -4.93 0.16 -11.85
N TRP A 70 -4.67 -0.69 -12.82
CA TRP A 70 -5.08 -2.09 -12.80
C TRP A 70 -3.93 -2.92 -12.24
N ALA A 71 -4.23 -3.73 -11.22
CA ALA A 71 -3.28 -4.61 -10.59
C ALA A 71 -3.70 -6.05 -10.73
N HIS A 72 -2.80 -6.89 -11.20
CA HIS A 72 -2.93 -8.33 -11.33
C HIS A 72 -2.01 -9.01 -10.31
N LEU A 73 -2.62 -9.77 -9.38
CA LEU A 73 -1.87 -10.58 -8.41
C LEU A 73 -1.96 -12.05 -8.84
N PRO A 74 -0.85 -12.67 -9.22
CA PRO A 74 -0.82 -14.07 -9.57
C PRO A 74 -1.13 -14.96 -8.36
N ARG A 75 -1.36 -16.23 -8.61
CA ARG A 75 -1.55 -17.22 -7.56
C ARG A 75 -0.26 -17.43 -6.77
N ASN A 76 -0.31 -17.29 -5.46
CA ASN A 76 0.73 -17.87 -4.61
C ASN A 76 0.59 -19.39 -4.60
N THR A 77 1.66 -20.11 -4.87
CA THR A 77 1.70 -21.56 -4.76
C THR A 77 2.32 -21.95 -3.43
N PHE A 78 1.63 -22.79 -2.68
CA PHE A 78 2.17 -23.43 -1.49
C PHE A 78 2.30 -24.93 -1.74
N LYS A 79 3.52 -25.45 -1.67
CA LYS A 79 3.84 -26.88 -1.75
C LYS A 79 4.12 -27.42 -0.36
N GLY A 80 3.11 -27.98 0.26
CA GLY A 80 3.22 -28.63 1.58
C GLY A 80 3.89 -29.98 1.51
N THR A 81 4.00 -30.65 2.64
CA THR A 81 4.64 -31.98 2.75
C THR A 81 3.81 -33.11 2.12
N THR A 82 2.53 -32.87 1.89
CA THR A 82 1.59 -33.80 1.24
C THR A 82 0.71 -33.07 0.23
N ALA A 83 0.03 -33.82 -0.64
CA ALA A 83 -0.92 -33.23 -1.59
C ALA A 83 -2.06 -32.49 -0.87
N THR A 84 -2.52 -33.01 0.26
CA THR A 84 -3.63 -32.41 1.04
C THR A 84 -3.26 -31.12 1.76
N THR A 85 -1.97 -30.92 2.04
CA THR A 85 -1.45 -29.68 2.64
C THR A 85 -0.99 -28.66 1.60
N SER A 86 -0.92 -29.03 0.34
CA SER A 86 -0.55 -28.15 -0.78
C SER A 86 -1.76 -27.39 -1.31
N GLY A 87 -1.54 -26.19 -1.86
CA GLY A 87 -2.61 -25.38 -2.42
C GLY A 87 -2.12 -24.18 -3.23
N LYS A 88 -3.05 -23.53 -3.89
CA LYS A 88 -2.81 -22.25 -4.60
C LYS A 88 -3.85 -21.24 -4.16
N SER A 89 -3.42 -19.99 -3.99
CA SER A 89 -4.35 -18.89 -3.76
C SER A 89 -5.11 -18.55 -5.03
N GLU A 90 -6.18 -17.76 -4.91
CA GLU A 90 -6.86 -17.21 -6.08
C GLU A 90 -6.02 -16.11 -6.76
N VAL A 91 -6.34 -15.85 -8.03
CA VAL A 91 -5.86 -14.69 -8.77
C VAL A 91 -6.73 -13.50 -8.40
N GLU A 92 -6.10 -12.36 -8.09
CA GLU A 92 -6.83 -11.13 -7.84
C GLU A 92 -6.58 -10.11 -8.96
N ASN A 93 -7.65 -9.40 -9.36
CA ASN A 93 -7.59 -8.31 -10.33
C ASN A 93 -8.31 -7.10 -9.77
N LEU A 94 -7.61 -5.99 -9.64
CA LEU A 94 -8.01 -4.88 -8.81
C LEU A 94 -7.88 -3.57 -9.55
N GLN A 95 -8.68 -2.58 -9.16
CA GLN A 95 -8.68 -1.24 -9.75
C GLN A 95 -8.44 -0.21 -8.64
N LEU A 96 -7.40 0.59 -8.78
CA LEU A 96 -6.98 1.60 -7.80
C LEU A 96 -7.04 2.98 -8.48
N PRO A 97 -8.07 3.76 -8.22
CA PRO A 97 -8.14 5.12 -8.70
C PRO A 97 -7.23 6.03 -7.89
N PHE A 98 -6.71 7.07 -8.53
CA PHE A 98 -6.02 8.17 -7.86
C PHE A 98 -6.45 9.52 -8.44
N LEU A 99 -6.39 10.54 -7.57
CA LEU A 99 -6.67 11.93 -7.93
C LEU A 99 -5.75 12.84 -7.13
N HIS A 100 -5.12 13.81 -7.81
CA HIS A 100 -4.26 14.81 -7.21
C HIS A 100 -4.64 16.20 -7.69
N TYR A 101 -4.50 17.19 -6.82
CA TYR A 101 -4.69 18.58 -7.14
C TYR A 101 -3.66 19.46 -6.42
N VAL A 102 -3.13 20.44 -7.13
CA VAL A 102 -2.25 21.49 -6.60
C VAL A 102 -2.78 22.86 -7.04
N SER A 103 -2.97 23.77 -6.08
CA SER A 103 -3.48 25.13 -6.32
C SER A 103 -2.45 26.01 -7.03
N LYS A 104 -2.85 27.22 -7.45
CA LYS A 104 -1.90 28.32 -7.68
C LYS A 104 -1.22 28.73 -6.38
N PRO A 105 0.01 29.26 -6.44
CA PRO A 105 0.65 29.85 -5.26
C PRO A 105 -0.12 31.10 -4.76
N ILE A 106 -0.08 31.31 -3.45
CA ILE A 106 -0.60 32.49 -2.76
C ILE A 106 0.59 33.09 -2.00
N GLY A 107 1.39 33.92 -2.68
CA GLY A 107 2.70 34.31 -2.18
C GLY A 107 3.61 33.09 -2.06
N ASP A 108 4.22 32.88 -0.91
CA ASP A 108 5.08 31.71 -0.62
C ASP A 108 4.30 30.46 -0.19
N PHE A 109 2.99 30.57 -0.04
CA PHE A 109 2.10 29.47 0.37
C PHE A 109 1.46 28.79 -0.85
N ARG A 110 1.30 27.44 -0.77
CA ARG A 110 0.57 26.64 -1.75
C ARG A 110 -0.14 25.50 -1.05
N TRP A 111 -1.30 25.10 -1.55
CA TRP A 111 -2.03 23.95 -1.02
C TRP A 111 -2.34 22.94 -2.12
N GLY A 112 -2.61 21.71 -1.72
CA GLY A 112 -2.99 20.63 -2.60
C GLY A 112 -3.80 19.58 -1.86
N THR A 113 -4.26 18.59 -2.58
CA THR A 113 -4.94 17.42 -2.00
C THR A 113 -4.78 16.21 -2.89
N SER A 114 -4.87 15.03 -2.28
CA SER A 114 -4.82 13.75 -2.98
C SER A 114 -5.92 12.83 -2.48
N VAL A 115 -6.45 12.00 -3.38
CA VAL A 115 -7.28 10.84 -3.06
C VAL A 115 -6.57 9.62 -3.61
N THR A 116 -6.21 8.66 -2.76
CA THR A 116 -5.32 7.54 -3.09
C THR A 116 -5.71 6.27 -2.36
N VAL A 117 -5.08 5.15 -2.72
CA VAL A 117 -5.23 3.83 -2.08
C VAL A 117 -3.85 3.39 -1.55
N PRO A 118 -3.37 3.96 -0.41
CA PRO A 118 -1.99 3.79 0.05
C PRO A 118 -1.68 2.43 0.66
N GLY A 119 -2.68 1.59 0.84
CA GLY A 119 -2.53 0.26 1.40
C GLY A 119 -3.71 -0.64 1.07
N GLY A 120 -3.47 -1.92 1.12
CA GLY A 120 -4.50 -2.91 0.90
C GLY A 120 -3.95 -4.33 0.85
N LEU A 121 -4.83 -5.29 1.05
CA LEU A 121 -4.52 -6.71 1.07
C LEU A 121 -5.74 -7.47 0.56
N THR A 122 -5.55 -8.40 -0.35
CA THR A 122 -6.53 -9.45 -0.65
C THR A 122 -5.82 -10.76 -0.86
N LYS A 123 -6.21 -11.77 -0.11
CA LYS A 123 -5.72 -13.13 -0.25
C LYS A 123 -6.87 -14.11 -0.01
N ARG A 124 -7.12 -14.95 -1.00
CA ARG A 124 -8.16 -16.00 -0.92
C ARG A 124 -7.59 -17.37 -1.25
N TRP A 125 -8.02 -18.37 -0.47
CA TRP A 125 -7.63 -19.76 -0.68
C TRP A 125 -8.88 -20.66 -0.70
N GLU A 126 -8.94 -21.56 -1.67
CA GLU A 126 -10.01 -22.58 -1.73
C GLU A 126 -9.55 -23.94 -1.22
N SER A 127 -8.23 -24.20 -1.20
CA SER A 127 -7.68 -25.47 -0.71
C SER A 127 -7.99 -25.66 0.77
N PRO A 128 -8.53 -26.81 1.21
CA PRO A 128 -9.10 -26.98 2.56
C PRO A 128 -8.16 -26.64 3.72
N THR A 129 -6.86 -26.93 3.57
CA THR A 129 -5.87 -26.63 4.62
C THR A 129 -5.67 -25.11 4.76
N GLN A 130 -5.55 -24.37 3.66
CA GLN A 130 -5.32 -22.93 3.67
C GLN A 130 -6.61 -22.18 3.98
N LYS A 131 -7.75 -22.63 3.46
CA LYS A 131 -9.07 -22.07 3.69
C LYS A 131 -9.45 -22.03 5.17
N LEU A 132 -9.01 -23.02 5.95
CA LEU A 132 -9.18 -23.05 7.41
C LEU A 132 -8.61 -21.79 8.09
N TYR A 133 -7.60 -21.14 7.50
CA TYR A 133 -6.92 -19.96 8.06
C TYR A 133 -7.24 -18.67 7.31
N ALA A 134 -7.38 -18.75 5.99
CA ALA A 134 -7.55 -17.59 5.11
C ALA A 134 -8.43 -17.96 3.89
N GLU A 135 -9.72 -18.20 4.11
CA GLU A 135 -10.71 -18.28 3.02
C GLU A 135 -10.70 -16.97 2.25
N GLU A 136 -10.78 -15.86 2.98
CA GLU A 136 -10.58 -14.51 2.49
C GLU A 136 -9.98 -13.65 3.58
N PHE A 137 -8.95 -12.90 3.24
CA PHE A 137 -8.40 -11.85 4.07
C PHE A 137 -8.23 -10.60 3.19
N THR A 138 -9.08 -9.61 3.44
CA THR A 138 -9.16 -8.40 2.61
C THR A 138 -9.08 -7.16 3.51
N LEU A 139 -8.22 -6.22 3.13
CA LEU A 139 -8.10 -4.89 3.71
C LEU A 139 -8.14 -3.88 2.57
N LYS A 140 -9.01 -2.88 2.64
CA LYS A 140 -9.11 -1.77 1.70
C LYS A 140 -8.83 -0.48 2.44
N VAL A 141 -7.96 0.37 1.90
CA VAL A 141 -7.58 1.64 2.53
C VAL A 141 -7.71 2.75 1.51
N ILE A 142 -8.55 3.74 1.76
CA ILE A 142 -8.70 4.94 0.94
C ILE A 142 -8.24 6.13 1.77
N GLU A 143 -7.40 6.99 1.20
CA GLU A 143 -6.88 8.18 1.85
C GLU A 143 -7.30 9.45 1.13
N VAL A 144 -7.76 10.45 1.89
CA VAL A 144 -7.86 11.84 1.46
C VAL A 144 -6.82 12.64 2.23
N ASN A 145 -5.89 13.29 1.50
CA ASN A 145 -4.73 13.94 2.09
C ASN A 145 -4.66 15.43 1.65
N PRO A 146 -5.34 16.36 2.33
CA PRO A 146 -5.11 17.79 2.17
C PRO A 146 -3.73 18.16 2.73
N VAL A 147 -2.97 18.94 1.95
CA VAL A 147 -1.59 19.33 2.23
C VAL A 147 -1.36 20.81 1.96
N ALA A 148 -0.33 21.35 2.59
CA ALA A 148 0.15 22.71 2.37
C ALA A 148 1.68 22.71 2.24
N SER A 149 2.21 23.72 1.55
CA SER A 149 3.64 24.01 1.48
C SER A 149 3.91 25.48 1.71
N TYR A 150 5.10 25.78 2.21
CA TYR A 150 5.59 27.13 2.40
C TYR A 150 7.05 27.24 1.94
N LYS A 151 7.32 28.17 1.05
CA LYS A 151 8.67 28.48 0.58
C LYS A 151 9.36 29.37 1.63
N VAL A 152 10.25 28.78 2.40
CA VAL A 152 10.98 29.47 3.48
C VAL A 152 12.13 30.31 2.93
N LEU A 153 12.82 29.77 1.90
CA LEU A 153 13.89 30.39 1.13
C LEU A 153 13.73 30.01 -0.34
N ASP A 154 14.39 30.70 -1.23
CA ASP A 154 14.35 30.41 -2.68
C ASP A 154 14.73 28.94 -3.01
N ASN A 155 15.52 28.34 -2.15
CA ASN A 155 16.01 26.95 -2.30
C ASN A 155 15.58 26.01 -1.18
N PHE A 156 14.72 26.44 -0.25
CA PHE A 156 14.27 25.63 0.87
C PHE A 156 12.77 25.79 1.15
N ALA A 157 12.06 24.68 1.23
CA ALA A 157 10.62 24.67 1.52
C ALA A 157 10.25 23.57 2.51
N LEU A 158 9.18 23.83 3.24
CA LEU A 158 8.52 22.88 4.14
C LEU A 158 7.11 22.59 3.64
N GLY A 159 6.62 21.41 3.94
CA GLY A 159 5.27 20.99 3.61
C GLY A 159 4.74 19.97 4.59
N GLY A 160 3.44 19.74 4.53
CA GLY A 160 2.78 18.71 5.34
C GLY A 160 1.27 18.78 5.21
N GLY A 161 0.59 17.85 5.83
CA GLY A 161 -0.85 17.77 5.76
C GLY A 161 -1.46 16.76 6.72
N LEU A 162 -2.77 16.67 6.62
CA LEU A 162 -3.58 15.72 7.38
C LEU A 162 -3.91 14.52 6.47
N ARG A 163 -3.94 13.34 7.04
CA ARG A 163 -4.34 12.10 6.38
C ARG A 163 -5.67 11.65 6.98
N LEU A 164 -6.72 11.63 6.18
CA LEU A 164 -8.02 11.07 6.53
C LEU A 164 -8.13 9.71 5.84
N ILE A 165 -8.21 8.65 6.62
CA ILE A 165 -8.26 7.27 6.14
C ILE A 165 -9.66 6.71 6.38
N TYR A 166 -10.25 6.11 5.34
CA TYR A 166 -11.32 5.14 5.46
C TYR A 166 -10.75 3.76 5.19
N SER A 167 -11.05 2.80 6.04
CA SER A 167 -10.62 1.41 5.88
C SER A 167 -11.79 0.45 6.06
N GLU A 168 -11.75 -0.67 5.32
CA GLU A 168 -12.72 -1.77 5.37
C GLU A 168 -11.94 -3.09 5.41
N GLY A 169 -12.26 -3.95 6.39
CA GLY A 169 -11.64 -5.25 6.59
C GLY A 169 -12.64 -6.41 6.43
N ILE A 170 -12.22 -7.49 5.76
CA ILE A 170 -12.97 -8.76 5.66
C ILE A 170 -12.03 -9.89 6.08
N VAL A 171 -12.46 -10.72 7.02
CA VAL A 171 -11.67 -11.84 7.50
C VAL A 171 -12.53 -13.10 7.62
N ASN A 172 -12.41 -13.97 6.62
CA ASN A 172 -13.15 -15.21 6.53
C ASN A 172 -12.20 -16.42 6.64
N SER A 173 -12.65 -17.45 7.35
CA SER A 173 -11.98 -18.75 7.43
C SER A 173 -13.02 -19.85 7.49
N ASP A 174 -12.78 -20.97 6.79
CA ASP A 174 -13.74 -22.08 6.72
C ASP A 174 -13.05 -23.42 6.85
N GLY A 175 -13.29 -24.08 7.99
CA GLY A 175 -12.88 -25.45 8.27
C GLY A 175 -14.07 -26.43 8.33
N LEU A 176 -15.28 -26.01 7.95
CA LEU A 176 -16.42 -26.91 7.90
C LEU A 176 -16.15 -28.09 6.94
N GLY A 177 -16.49 -29.31 7.37
CA GLY A 177 -16.15 -30.53 6.60
C GLY A 177 -14.72 -31.04 6.81
N THR A 178 -13.89 -30.39 7.65
CA THR A 178 -12.57 -30.87 8.04
C THR A 178 -12.59 -31.47 9.48
N ALA A 179 -11.43 -31.93 9.94
CA ALA A 179 -11.28 -32.36 11.34
C ALA A 179 -11.38 -31.18 12.36
N LYS A 180 -11.36 -29.92 11.87
CA LYS A 180 -11.56 -28.72 12.66
C LYS A 180 -12.78 -27.96 12.11
N PRO A 181 -14.01 -28.35 12.48
CA PRO A 181 -15.24 -27.80 11.89
C PRO A 181 -15.59 -26.43 12.50
N ILE A 182 -14.71 -25.47 12.31
CA ILE A 182 -14.88 -24.07 12.74
C ILE A 182 -14.94 -23.17 11.50
N LYS A 183 -15.72 -22.08 11.59
CA LYS A 183 -15.80 -21.05 10.56
C LYS A 183 -15.92 -19.68 11.17
N ARG A 184 -15.31 -18.67 10.56
CA ARG A 184 -15.51 -17.26 10.85
C ARG A 184 -15.85 -16.52 9.57
N GLU A 185 -16.84 -15.64 9.68
CA GLU A 185 -17.15 -14.59 8.73
C GLU A 185 -17.17 -13.28 9.49
N MET A 186 -16.26 -12.36 9.17
CA MET A 186 -16.09 -11.10 9.89
C MET A 186 -15.88 -9.97 8.90
N GLU A 187 -16.55 -8.85 9.11
CA GLU A 187 -16.37 -7.60 8.40
C GLU A 187 -16.41 -6.42 9.38
N GLY A 188 -15.68 -5.37 9.06
CA GLY A 188 -15.65 -4.14 9.83
C GLY A 188 -15.09 -2.99 9.02
N ASP A 189 -15.29 -1.77 9.50
CA ASP A 189 -14.75 -0.56 8.90
C ASP A 189 -14.34 0.47 9.95
N THR A 190 -13.54 1.46 9.53
CA THR A 190 -13.10 2.55 10.41
C THR A 190 -12.79 3.83 9.61
N ILE A 191 -12.79 4.96 10.33
CA ILE A 191 -12.25 6.24 9.85
C ILE A 191 -11.19 6.71 10.85
N GLU A 192 -9.96 6.82 10.35
CA GLU A 192 -8.81 7.17 11.17
C GLU A 192 -8.05 8.39 10.61
N PHE A 193 -7.19 8.97 11.43
CA PHE A 193 -6.47 10.19 11.12
C PHE A 193 -4.98 10.04 11.34
N GLY A 194 -4.22 10.70 10.48
CA GLY A 194 -2.78 10.83 10.60
C GLY A 194 -2.28 12.15 10.03
N TYR A 195 -0.98 12.24 9.86
CA TYR A 195 -0.33 13.41 9.28
C TYR A 195 0.87 13.01 8.43
N ASN A 196 1.30 13.94 7.57
CA ASN A 196 2.55 13.84 6.84
C ASN A 196 3.34 15.16 6.91
N LEU A 197 4.65 15.05 6.86
CA LEU A 197 5.60 16.16 6.87
C LEU A 197 6.57 16.00 5.72
N ALA A 198 7.04 17.12 5.19
CA ALA A 198 7.99 17.15 4.08
C ALA A 198 8.95 18.33 4.18
N MET A 199 10.15 18.10 3.68
CA MET A 199 11.19 19.11 3.57
C MET A 199 11.90 18.92 2.23
N SER A 200 12.17 20.02 1.54
CA SER A 200 12.90 20.02 0.27
C SER A 200 13.98 21.09 0.28
N TYR A 201 15.17 20.70 -0.18
CA TYR A 201 16.31 21.60 -0.31
C TYR A 201 16.97 21.46 -1.68
N ARG A 202 17.19 22.58 -2.36
CA ARG A 202 17.79 22.69 -3.69
C ARG A 202 19.12 23.43 -3.58
N PRO A 203 20.25 22.74 -3.27
CA PRO A 203 21.56 23.40 -3.14
C PRO A 203 22.03 24.05 -4.43
N THR A 204 21.63 23.49 -5.56
CA THR A 204 21.88 24.00 -6.93
C THR A 204 20.64 23.82 -7.77
N SER A 205 20.60 24.38 -8.99
CA SER A 205 19.47 24.24 -9.90
C SER A 205 19.26 22.80 -10.41
N ASP A 206 20.29 21.95 -10.33
CA ASP A 206 20.32 20.60 -10.86
C ASP A 206 20.31 19.50 -9.78
N ILE A 207 20.34 19.85 -8.48
CA ILE A 207 20.29 18.91 -7.37
C ILE A 207 19.11 19.23 -6.45
N ASN A 208 18.27 18.21 -6.18
CA ASN A 208 17.22 18.28 -5.19
C ASN A 208 17.47 17.24 -4.10
N MET A 209 17.21 17.62 -2.86
CA MET A 209 17.25 16.75 -1.68
C MET A 209 15.91 16.85 -0.98
N ALA A 210 15.39 15.73 -0.48
CA ALA A 210 14.11 15.70 0.19
C ALA A 210 14.09 14.70 1.34
N VAL A 211 13.29 15.04 2.34
CA VAL A 211 12.90 14.13 3.42
C VAL A 211 11.40 14.22 3.59
N THR A 212 10.73 13.08 3.61
CA THR A 212 9.30 13.02 3.90
C THR A 212 9.00 11.99 4.99
N TYR A 213 7.99 12.27 5.79
CA TYR A 213 7.52 11.39 6.85
C TYR A 213 6.00 11.27 6.78
N ARG A 214 5.50 10.06 6.84
CA ARG A 214 4.07 9.74 7.00
C ARG A 214 3.88 9.02 8.32
N SER A 215 2.94 9.49 9.15
CA SER A 215 2.70 8.92 10.50
C SER A 215 2.12 7.51 10.43
N ASN A 216 2.36 6.71 11.47
CA ASN A 216 1.56 5.52 11.73
C ASN A 216 0.08 5.88 11.92
N ILE A 217 -0.81 4.98 11.49
CA ILE A 217 -2.25 5.04 11.73
C ILE A 217 -2.71 3.64 12.10
N ASP A 218 -3.30 3.50 13.27
CA ASP A 218 -3.88 2.24 13.71
C ASP A 218 -5.31 2.15 13.18
N LEU A 219 -5.54 1.22 12.24
CA LEU A 219 -6.86 0.98 11.64
C LEU A 219 -7.67 0.10 12.59
N GLY A 220 -8.47 0.74 13.42
CA GLY A 220 -9.32 0.09 14.42
C GLY A 220 -10.66 -0.33 13.80
N GLU A 221 -10.66 -1.41 13.01
CA GLU A 221 -11.84 -1.93 12.32
C GLU A 221 -12.87 -2.44 13.34
N GLU A 222 -14.08 -1.89 13.32
CA GLU A 222 -15.21 -2.29 14.16
C GLU A 222 -16.36 -2.81 13.28
N GLY A 223 -16.99 -3.91 13.69
CA GLY A 223 -18.07 -4.51 12.93
C GLY A 223 -18.63 -5.78 13.58
N GLU A 224 -18.96 -6.77 12.76
CA GLU A 224 -19.62 -7.99 13.20
C GLU A 224 -18.86 -9.24 12.77
N ALA A 225 -18.93 -10.29 13.60
CA ALA A 225 -18.39 -11.61 13.30
C ALA A 225 -19.44 -12.70 13.52
N ASN A 226 -19.64 -13.56 12.53
CA ASN A 226 -20.37 -14.81 12.66
C ASN A 226 -19.38 -15.95 12.89
N LEU A 227 -19.41 -16.56 14.06
CA LEU A 227 -18.55 -17.66 14.44
C LEU A 227 -19.33 -18.96 14.53
N TYR A 228 -18.80 -20.03 13.93
CA TYR A 228 -19.43 -21.33 13.86
C TYR A 228 -18.55 -22.42 14.45
N LEU A 229 -19.19 -23.35 15.18
CA LEU A 229 -18.63 -24.64 15.55
C LEU A 229 -19.58 -25.72 15.03
N ALA A 230 -19.14 -26.49 14.04
CA ALA A 230 -19.97 -27.38 13.24
C ALA A 230 -21.19 -26.63 12.65
N ASN A 231 -22.41 -27.02 12.99
CA ASN A 231 -23.65 -26.42 12.48
C ASN A 231 -24.24 -25.35 13.41
N MET A 232 -23.54 -24.98 14.50
CA MET A 232 -23.99 -23.96 15.45
C MET A 232 -23.19 -22.67 15.25
N GLY A 233 -23.89 -21.58 14.94
CA GLY A 233 -23.31 -20.26 14.73
C GLY A 233 -23.92 -19.21 15.64
N ASN A 234 -23.11 -18.23 16.05
CA ASN A 234 -23.55 -17.04 16.76
C ASN A 234 -22.88 -15.80 16.18
N GLN A 235 -23.58 -14.68 16.22
CA GLN A 235 -23.08 -13.37 15.86
C GLN A 235 -22.55 -12.63 17.09
N TYR A 236 -21.46 -11.88 16.90
CA TYR A 236 -20.80 -11.07 17.89
C TYR A 236 -20.46 -9.71 17.30
N ASP A 237 -20.52 -8.66 18.10
CA ASP A 237 -19.78 -7.44 17.82
C ASP A 237 -18.29 -7.79 17.84
N ALA A 238 -17.52 -7.30 16.89
CA ALA A 238 -16.12 -7.67 16.79
C ALA A 238 -15.26 -6.48 16.36
N SER A 239 -14.01 -6.49 16.80
CA SER A 239 -13.04 -5.48 16.36
C SER A 239 -11.65 -6.08 16.20
N VAL A 240 -10.84 -5.42 15.38
CA VAL A 240 -9.43 -5.75 15.16
C VAL A 240 -8.65 -4.48 14.82
N THR A 241 -7.41 -4.38 15.27
CA THR A 241 -6.52 -3.26 14.90
C THR A 241 -5.38 -3.75 14.03
N VAL A 242 -5.19 -3.07 12.89
CA VAL A 242 -4.11 -3.33 11.94
C VAL A 242 -3.37 -2.02 11.66
N PRO A 243 -2.03 -1.92 11.82
CA PRO A 243 -1.32 -0.66 11.60
C PRO A 243 -1.11 -0.38 10.12
N LEU A 244 -1.40 0.84 9.66
CA LEU A 244 -0.80 1.41 8.46
C LEU A 244 0.50 2.10 8.89
N PRO A 245 1.68 1.50 8.64
CA PRO A 245 2.92 1.87 9.33
C PRO A 245 3.41 3.27 8.96
N ALA A 246 4.14 3.89 9.87
CA ALA A 246 4.90 5.09 9.56
C ALA A 246 5.99 4.78 8.52
N ALA A 247 6.32 5.80 7.71
CA ALA A 247 7.39 5.71 6.72
C ALA A 247 8.20 7.01 6.68
N LEU A 248 9.52 6.86 6.63
CA LEU A 248 10.49 7.94 6.43
C LEU A 248 11.19 7.71 5.09
N ASN A 249 11.10 8.68 4.18
CA ASN A 249 11.86 8.69 2.93
C ASN A 249 12.95 9.76 2.97
N VAL A 250 14.12 9.41 2.43
CA VAL A 250 15.24 10.33 2.19
C VAL A 250 15.68 10.15 0.75
N ALA A 251 15.63 11.22 -0.02
CA ALA A 251 15.91 11.15 -1.45
C ALA A 251 16.86 12.25 -1.91
N VAL A 252 17.60 11.95 -2.96
CA VAL A 252 18.43 12.91 -3.69
C VAL A 252 18.28 12.66 -5.19
N SER A 253 18.08 13.73 -5.94
CA SER A 253 18.06 13.67 -7.39
C SER A 253 19.08 14.64 -7.99
N LYS A 254 19.58 14.28 -9.18
CA LYS A 254 20.40 15.14 -10.01
C LYS A 254 19.90 15.11 -11.45
N THR A 255 19.82 16.29 -12.04
CA THR A 255 19.42 16.49 -13.44
C THR A 255 20.63 16.97 -14.26
N TRP A 256 20.86 16.40 -15.42
CA TRP A 256 21.89 16.80 -16.37
C TRP A 256 21.24 17.36 -17.65
N ASN A 257 21.80 18.45 -18.13
CA ASN A 257 21.38 19.12 -19.37
C ASN A 257 19.87 19.42 -19.41
N ASP A 258 19.24 19.62 -18.24
CA ASP A 258 17.79 19.82 -18.09
C ASP A 258 16.92 18.73 -18.74
N LYS A 259 17.48 17.51 -18.90
CA LYS A 259 16.83 16.41 -19.64
C LYS A 259 16.88 15.06 -18.93
N TYR A 260 17.96 14.78 -18.24
CA TYR A 260 18.19 13.45 -17.66
C TYR A 260 18.26 13.56 -16.15
N THR A 261 17.34 12.93 -15.45
CA THR A 261 17.33 12.93 -14.00
C THR A 261 17.54 11.52 -13.46
N VAL A 262 18.42 11.38 -12.49
CA VAL A 262 18.52 10.18 -11.64
C VAL A 262 18.11 10.57 -10.24
N GLU A 263 17.27 9.76 -9.63
CA GLU A 263 16.89 9.86 -8.23
C GLU A 263 17.28 8.59 -7.49
N LEU A 264 17.88 8.78 -6.30
CA LEU A 264 18.12 7.72 -5.33
C LEU A 264 17.20 7.99 -4.14
N ASP A 265 16.47 6.99 -3.74
CA ASP A 265 15.51 7.04 -2.64
C ASP A 265 15.78 5.90 -1.65
N TYR A 266 15.79 6.25 -0.38
CA TYR A 266 15.81 5.32 0.75
C TYR A 266 14.55 5.51 1.56
N GLU A 267 13.79 4.44 1.74
CA GLU A 267 12.64 4.44 2.62
C GLU A 267 12.85 3.46 3.79
N LYS A 268 12.56 3.94 4.99
CA LYS A 268 12.39 3.11 6.17
C LYS A 268 10.92 3.03 6.54
N THR A 269 10.36 1.81 6.60
CA THR A 269 8.99 1.55 7.03
C THR A 269 8.99 0.92 8.42
N TYR A 270 8.23 1.51 9.36
CA TYR A 270 8.24 1.14 10.78
C TYR A 270 7.17 0.08 11.07
N TRP A 271 7.37 -1.13 10.55
CA TRP A 271 6.47 -2.27 10.73
C TRP A 271 6.51 -2.90 12.13
N SER A 272 7.50 -2.56 12.95
CA SER A 272 7.67 -3.12 14.31
C SER A 272 6.53 -2.79 15.28
N GLU A 273 5.65 -1.86 14.92
CA GLU A 273 4.40 -1.60 15.63
C GLU A 273 3.40 -2.78 15.50
N TYR A 274 3.49 -3.58 14.42
CA TYR A 274 2.62 -4.75 14.24
C TYR A 274 3.11 -5.97 15.02
N LYS A 275 2.75 -6.03 16.31
CA LYS A 275 3.18 -7.08 17.23
C LYS A 275 2.26 -8.31 17.22
N SER A 276 0.96 -8.10 17.12
CA SER A 276 -0.05 -9.15 17.12
C SER A 276 -1.26 -8.76 16.29
N LEU A 277 -1.91 -9.77 15.72
CA LEU A 277 -3.26 -9.67 15.19
C LEU A 277 -4.20 -10.23 16.28
N ASP A 278 -4.99 -9.36 16.87
CA ASP A 278 -5.84 -9.64 18.03
C ASP A 278 -7.27 -9.24 17.71
N PHE A 279 -8.16 -10.24 17.70
CA PHE A 279 -9.58 -10.03 17.45
C PHE A 279 -10.29 -9.97 18.79
N ASN A 280 -11.04 -8.90 19.03
CA ASN A 280 -11.82 -8.72 20.23
C ASN A 280 -13.31 -8.91 19.93
N TYR A 281 -14.00 -9.61 20.79
CA TYR A 281 -15.44 -9.87 20.67
C TYR A 281 -16.18 -9.21 21.82
N GLY A 282 -17.36 -8.64 21.56
CA GLY A 282 -18.16 -7.88 22.53
C GLY A 282 -18.60 -8.69 23.76
N GLN A 283 -18.43 -10.01 23.74
CA GLN A 283 -18.68 -10.92 24.86
C GLN A 283 -17.78 -12.16 24.76
N PRO A 284 -17.49 -12.84 25.90
CA PRO A 284 -16.66 -14.04 25.88
C PRO A 284 -17.22 -15.13 24.97
N LEU A 285 -16.35 -15.81 24.23
CA LEU A 285 -16.74 -16.91 23.37
C LEU A 285 -17.18 -18.14 24.21
N PRO A 286 -18.16 -18.93 23.74
CA PRO A 286 -18.87 -19.91 24.54
C PRO A 286 -18.06 -21.16 24.89
N ASN A 287 -16.91 -21.38 24.27
CA ASN A 287 -16.09 -22.57 24.50
C ASN A 287 -14.62 -22.36 24.10
N ALA A 288 -13.72 -23.16 24.67
CA ALA A 288 -12.27 -23.07 24.46
C ALA A 288 -11.84 -23.34 23.02
N ILE A 289 -12.63 -24.02 22.18
CA ILE A 289 -12.30 -24.28 20.79
C ILE A 289 -12.39 -22.99 19.97
N LEU A 290 -13.49 -22.25 20.10
CA LEU A 290 -13.67 -20.96 19.43
C LEU A 290 -12.69 -19.92 19.97
N THR A 291 -12.50 -19.85 21.31
CA THR A 291 -11.50 -18.94 21.93
C THR A 291 -10.10 -19.18 21.35
N GLY A 292 -9.60 -20.42 21.40
CA GLY A 292 -8.26 -20.73 20.88
C GLY A 292 -8.11 -20.54 19.36
N ALA A 293 -9.21 -20.65 18.60
CA ALA A 293 -9.18 -20.44 17.18
C ALA A 293 -9.22 -18.95 16.78
N PHE A 294 -10.08 -18.16 17.43
CA PHE A 294 -10.47 -16.84 16.94
C PHE A 294 -10.16 -15.68 17.91
N ASP A 295 -10.10 -15.91 19.24
CA ASP A 295 -9.91 -14.87 20.25
C ASP A 295 -8.46 -14.80 20.79
N ASP A 296 -7.70 -15.92 20.71
CA ASP A 296 -6.30 -15.91 21.12
C ASP A 296 -5.46 -15.05 20.15
N PRO A 297 -4.67 -14.05 20.66
CA PRO A 297 -3.83 -13.19 19.85
C PRO A 297 -2.83 -13.98 19.00
N LYS A 298 -2.68 -13.62 17.74
CA LYS A 298 -1.72 -14.22 16.79
C LYS A 298 -0.50 -13.32 16.68
N ALA A 299 0.64 -13.78 17.21
CA ALA A 299 1.89 -13.04 17.16
C ALA A 299 2.31 -12.74 15.70
N LYS A 300 2.57 -11.48 15.39
CA LYS A 300 3.12 -10.99 14.14
C LYS A 300 4.59 -10.62 14.31
N ASN A 301 4.92 -9.82 15.34
CA ASN A 301 6.29 -9.38 15.66
C ASN A 301 7.06 -8.98 14.40
N TRP A 302 6.43 -8.19 13.53
CA TRP A 302 7.05 -7.71 12.31
C TRP A 302 8.25 -6.82 12.63
N LYS A 303 9.19 -6.71 11.72
CA LYS A 303 10.40 -5.89 11.84
C LYS A 303 10.33 -4.70 10.89
N ASP A 304 10.96 -3.60 11.28
CA ASP A 304 11.17 -2.48 10.37
C ASP A 304 11.91 -2.91 9.11
N THR A 305 11.54 -2.35 7.98
CA THR A 305 12.12 -2.68 6.67
C THR A 305 12.75 -1.49 5.99
N ASN A 306 13.64 -1.79 5.06
CA ASN A 306 14.30 -0.81 4.21
C ASN A 306 13.93 -1.09 2.75
N THR A 307 13.62 -0.02 2.01
CA THR A 307 13.45 -0.08 0.56
C THR A 307 14.47 0.86 -0.09
N TYR A 308 15.20 0.36 -1.07
CA TYR A 308 16.19 1.12 -1.84
C TYR A 308 15.72 1.24 -3.27
N ARG A 309 15.66 2.46 -3.80
CA ARG A 309 15.16 2.74 -5.14
C ARG A 309 16.14 3.58 -5.94
N ILE A 310 16.20 3.29 -7.23
CA ILE A 310 16.85 4.13 -8.22
C ILE A 310 15.89 4.38 -9.37
N GLY A 311 15.59 5.65 -9.63
CA GLY A 311 14.73 6.10 -10.71
C GLY A 311 15.52 6.86 -11.76
N PHE A 312 15.14 6.68 -13.03
CA PHE A 312 15.70 7.39 -14.17
C PHE A 312 14.56 8.02 -14.98
N THR A 313 14.68 9.32 -15.26
CA THR A 313 13.77 10.09 -16.11
C THR A 313 14.55 10.71 -17.27
N ALA A 314 14.00 10.65 -18.47
CA ALA A 314 14.59 11.23 -19.67
C ALA A 314 13.56 12.01 -20.49
N ASP A 315 13.73 13.33 -20.59
CA ASP A 315 12.99 14.18 -21.53
C ASP A 315 13.63 14.04 -22.92
N VAL A 316 13.19 13.01 -23.68
CA VAL A 316 13.76 12.67 -24.98
C VAL A 316 13.35 13.65 -26.08
N SER A 317 12.24 14.37 -25.87
CA SER A 317 11.79 15.49 -26.69
C SER A 317 10.95 16.46 -25.87
N ASP A 318 10.53 17.58 -26.45
CA ASP A 318 9.66 18.57 -25.80
C ASP A 318 8.28 17.99 -25.42
N THR A 319 7.92 16.85 -25.98
CA THR A 319 6.61 16.21 -25.79
C THR A 319 6.67 14.82 -25.16
N LEU A 320 7.83 14.18 -25.09
CA LEU A 320 7.96 12.81 -24.60
C LEU A 320 8.97 12.69 -23.47
N THR A 321 8.51 12.25 -22.33
CA THR A 321 9.32 11.83 -21.16
C THR A 321 9.25 10.31 -21.04
N LEU A 322 10.40 9.65 -20.91
CA LEU A 322 10.53 8.24 -20.59
C LEU A 322 11.04 8.07 -19.15
N MET A 323 10.56 7.04 -18.47
CA MET A 323 10.91 6.74 -17.09
C MET A 323 11.14 5.25 -16.90
N ALA A 324 12.08 4.91 -16.02
CA ALA A 324 12.33 3.53 -15.61
C ALA A 324 12.92 3.51 -14.20
N SER A 325 12.70 2.42 -13.46
CA SER A 325 13.34 2.26 -12.17
C SER A 325 13.59 0.80 -11.78
N TYR A 326 14.40 0.66 -10.77
CA TYR A 326 14.59 -0.57 -10.01
C TYR A 326 14.48 -0.27 -8.51
N ALA A 327 13.77 -1.14 -7.79
CA ALA A 327 13.75 -1.10 -6.34
C ALA A 327 14.00 -2.50 -5.74
N LYS A 328 14.63 -2.49 -4.58
CA LYS A 328 14.74 -3.66 -3.71
C LYS A 328 14.01 -3.38 -2.42
N ASP A 329 13.08 -4.25 -2.08
CA ASP A 329 12.19 -4.11 -0.94
C ASP A 329 12.30 -5.30 0.01
N GLU A 330 12.43 -5.03 1.31
CA GLU A 330 12.56 -6.05 2.34
C GLU A 330 11.18 -6.42 2.89
N THR A 331 10.94 -7.71 3.14
CA THR A 331 9.74 -8.16 3.86
C THR A 331 9.87 -7.90 5.37
N PRO A 332 8.79 -7.42 6.04
CA PRO A 332 8.77 -7.30 7.49
C PRO A 332 8.57 -8.65 8.20
N ILE A 333 8.19 -9.71 7.48
CA ILE A 333 7.72 -10.95 8.06
C ILE A 333 8.86 -11.94 8.28
N ASP A 334 9.13 -12.27 9.56
CA ASP A 334 10.03 -13.37 9.88
C ASP A 334 9.35 -14.71 9.57
N LYS A 335 10.11 -15.70 9.11
CA LYS A 335 9.63 -17.06 8.80
C LYS A 335 8.81 -17.68 9.93
N LYS A 336 9.15 -17.35 11.17
CA LYS A 336 8.45 -17.81 12.37
C LYS A 336 6.98 -17.40 12.38
N TYR A 337 6.64 -16.26 11.78
CA TYR A 337 5.31 -15.64 11.85
C TYR A 337 4.58 -15.61 10.49
N VAL A 338 5.16 -16.19 9.45
CA VAL A 338 4.48 -16.35 8.15
C VAL A 338 3.16 -17.10 8.34
N SER A 339 2.15 -16.66 7.61
CA SER A 339 0.80 -17.23 7.62
C SER A 339 0.19 -17.17 6.21
N TYR A 340 -0.93 -17.86 6.01
CA TYR A 340 -1.54 -17.97 4.68
C TYR A 340 -2.23 -16.68 4.23
N GLU A 341 -2.65 -15.81 5.14
CA GLU A 341 -3.24 -14.51 4.80
C GLU A 341 -2.25 -13.56 4.14
N LEU A 342 -0.96 -13.67 4.47
CA LEU A 342 0.09 -12.86 3.86
C LEU A 342 1.43 -13.63 3.83
N PRO A 343 1.63 -14.52 2.85
CA PRO A 343 2.91 -15.19 2.63
C PRO A 343 3.87 -14.26 1.87
N ASP A 344 4.50 -13.33 2.60
CA ASP A 344 5.36 -12.30 2.05
C ASP A 344 6.84 -12.68 2.09
N SER A 345 7.64 -12.08 1.19
CA SER A 345 9.10 -12.24 1.07
C SER A 345 9.72 -10.99 0.46
N ASP A 346 11.05 -10.88 0.51
CA ASP A 346 11.78 -9.82 -0.17
C ASP A 346 11.42 -9.76 -1.66
N ALA A 347 11.44 -8.54 -2.21
CA ALA A 347 11.02 -8.31 -3.59
C ALA A 347 12.04 -7.51 -4.39
N ASN A 348 12.05 -7.77 -5.70
CA ASN A 348 12.73 -6.96 -6.70
C ASN A 348 11.68 -6.37 -7.63
N ILE A 349 11.63 -5.04 -7.71
CA ILE A 349 10.61 -4.29 -8.44
C ILE A 349 11.27 -3.65 -9.67
N TYR A 350 10.66 -3.84 -10.84
CA TYR A 350 11.09 -3.29 -12.11
C TYR A 350 9.98 -2.47 -12.71
N THR A 351 10.26 -1.24 -13.12
CA THR A 351 9.24 -0.35 -13.67
C THR A 351 9.69 0.34 -14.94
N VAL A 352 8.72 0.64 -15.80
CA VAL A 352 8.90 1.49 -16.96
C VAL A 352 7.64 2.31 -17.20
N GLY A 353 7.80 3.49 -17.80
CA GLY A 353 6.64 4.29 -18.16
C GLY A 353 7.01 5.45 -19.05
N PHE A 354 5.97 6.17 -19.47
CA PHE A 354 6.12 7.36 -20.30
C PHE A 354 5.03 8.38 -19.99
N ARG A 355 5.34 9.63 -20.29
CA ARG A 355 4.37 10.73 -20.33
C ARG A 355 4.47 11.47 -21.66
N ILE A 356 3.32 11.78 -22.26
CA ILE A 356 3.21 12.54 -23.50
C ILE A 356 2.50 13.86 -23.21
N LYS A 357 3.13 14.97 -23.53
CA LYS A 357 2.53 16.30 -23.52
C LYS A 357 1.76 16.50 -24.84
N ALA A 358 0.43 16.42 -24.79
CA ALA A 358 -0.44 16.60 -25.94
C ALA A 358 -0.50 18.08 -26.40
N ASN A 359 -0.42 19.01 -25.43
CA ASN A 359 -0.32 20.45 -25.63
C ASN A 359 0.23 21.11 -24.34
N GLU A 360 0.23 22.44 -24.25
CA GLU A 360 0.76 23.18 -23.09
C GLU A 360 0.02 22.88 -21.77
N ASN A 361 -1.23 22.43 -21.86
CA ASN A 361 -2.09 22.20 -20.70
C ASN A 361 -2.31 20.73 -20.39
N LEU A 362 -2.27 19.84 -21.38
CA LEU A 362 -2.67 18.44 -21.23
C LEU A 362 -1.50 17.50 -21.46
N SER A 363 -1.25 16.63 -20.49
CA SER A 363 -0.39 15.47 -20.64
C SER A 363 -1.13 14.19 -20.23
N TYR A 364 -0.76 13.06 -20.81
CA TYR A 364 -1.22 11.73 -20.45
C TYR A 364 -0.04 10.75 -20.46
N GLY A 365 -0.22 9.63 -19.80
CA GLY A 365 0.85 8.64 -19.74
C GLY A 365 0.36 7.28 -19.29
N ALA A 366 1.29 6.34 -19.36
CA ALA A 366 1.10 5.00 -18.85
C ALA A 366 2.40 4.49 -18.22
N ALA A 367 2.25 3.56 -17.29
CA ALA A 367 3.37 2.91 -16.62
C ALA A 367 3.04 1.44 -16.33
N TYR A 368 4.09 0.63 -16.27
CA TYR A 368 4.04 -0.77 -15.90
C TYR A 368 5.05 -1.04 -14.78
N LEU A 369 4.61 -1.82 -13.80
CA LEU A 369 5.42 -2.29 -12.69
C LEU A 369 5.30 -3.81 -12.60
N HIS A 370 6.44 -4.47 -12.46
CA HIS A 370 6.56 -5.89 -12.15
C HIS A 370 7.24 -6.06 -10.79
N ASP A 371 6.48 -6.53 -9.81
CA ASP A 371 6.97 -6.93 -8.48
C ASP A 371 7.23 -8.43 -8.49
N LYS A 372 8.49 -8.80 -8.30
CA LYS A 372 8.93 -10.20 -8.24
C LYS A 372 9.36 -10.53 -6.82
N LYS A 373 8.55 -11.32 -6.12
CA LYS A 373 8.87 -11.83 -4.79
C LYS A 373 9.74 -13.08 -4.84
N ASP A 374 10.62 -13.22 -3.86
CA ASP A 374 11.48 -14.37 -3.72
C ASP A 374 10.69 -15.60 -3.21
N ALA A 375 10.95 -16.77 -3.77
CA ALA A 375 10.45 -18.03 -3.21
C ALA A 375 11.17 -18.36 -1.91
N PHE A 376 10.48 -18.98 -0.96
CA PHE A 376 11.07 -19.36 0.32
C PHE A 376 10.50 -20.66 0.87
N SER A 377 11.27 -21.30 1.77
CA SER A 377 10.92 -22.56 2.41
C SER A 377 10.78 -22.40 3.92
N LEU A 378 9.81 -23.12 4.49
CA LEU A 378 9.60 -23.30 5.92
C LEU A 378 9.83 -24.77 6.29
N LYS A 379 10.86 -25.02 7.09
CA LYS A 379 11.18 -26.36 7.62
C LYS A 379 10.42 -26.63 8.93
N ALA A 380 10.40 -27.88 9.36
CA ALA A 380 9.81 -28.23 10.65
C ALA A 380 10.53 -27.46 11.78
N GLY A 381 9.74 -26.71 12.56
CA GLY A 381 10.22 -25.84 13.66
C GLY A 381 10.51 -24.40 13.27
N ASP A 382 10.55 -24.04 11.98
CA ASP A 382 10.78 -22.66 11.54
C ASP A 382 9.58 -21.74 11.83
N ASN A 383 8.37 -22.31 11.78
CA ASN A 383 7.11 -21.53 11.84
C ASN A 383 6.30 -21.87 13.08
N ALA A 384 5.84 -20.85 13.81
CA ALA A 384 5.06 -21.00 15.06
C ALA A 384 3.67 -21.60 14.83
N ASN A 385 3.09 -21.45 13.64
CA ASN A 385 1.79 -22.01 13.26
C ASN A 385 1.91 -23.46 12.69
N GLY A 386 3.14 -24.03 12.68
CA GLY A 386 3.38 -25.38 12.17
C GLY A 386 3.31 -25.51 10.65
N ILE A 387 3.40 -24.40 9.91
CA ILE A 387 3.44 -24.41 8.45
C ILE A 387 4.80 -24.95 8.00
N VAL A 388 4.78 -26.02 7.17
CA VAL A 388 5.98 -26.67 6.61
C VAL A 388 5.78 -26.86 5.11
N GLY A 389 6.66 -26.29 4.31
CA GLY A 389 6.58 -26.35 2.84
C GLY A 389 7.20 -25.15 2.18
N ASP A 390 6.99 -25.03 0.87
CA ASP A 390 7.59 -23.99 0.02
C ASP A 390 6.51 -23.04 -0.49
N PHE A 391 6.75 -21.74 -0.38
CA PHE A 391 5.96 -20.69 -1.03
C PHE A 391 6.69 -20.20 -2.28
N SER A 392 5.95 -20.03 -3.38
CA SER A 392 6.44 -19.47 -4.65
C SER A 392 5.35 -18.72 -5.41
N ASP A 393 5.76 -18.14 -6.55
CA ASP A 393 4.89 -17.45 -7.50
C ASP A 393 4.20 -16.20 -6.95
N GLY A 394 4.71 -15.62 -5.86
CA GLY A 394 4.26 -14.35 -5.32
C GLY A 394 4.74 -13.17 -6.15
N GLY A 395 4.01 -12.05 -6.07
CA GLY A 395 4.31 -10.80 -6.75
C GLY A 395 3.08 -10.09 -7.28
N ALA A 396 3.31 -9.09 -8.15
CA ALA A 396 2.24 -8.32 -8.79
C ALA A 396 2.67 -7.75 -10.14
N ASP A 397 1.71 -7.59 -11.04
CA ASP A 397 1.84 -6.81 -12.27
C ASP A 397 0.85 -5.65 -12.23
N LEU A 398 1.35 -4.42 -12.35
CA LEU A 398 0.51 -3.22 -12.31
C LEU A 398 0.63 -2.44 -13.62
N ILE A 399 -0.51 -1.99 -14.12
CA ILE A 399 -0.59 -1.08 -15.26
C ILE A 399 -1.35 0.16 -14.84
N THR A 400 -0.73 1.32 -14.95
CA THR A 400 -1.33 2.62 -14.64
C THR A 400 -1.52 3.42 -15.91
N VAL A 401 -2.67 4.06 -16.04
CA VAL A 401 -2.97 5.07 -17.06
C VAL A 401 -3.61 6.28 -16.43
N GLY A 402 -3.36 7.45 -16.98
CA GLY A 402 -3.96 8.68 -16.45
C GLY A 402 -3.61 9.92 -17.27
N MET A 403 -4.10 11.05 -16.79
CA MET A 403 -3.86 12.35 -17.43
C MET A 403 -3.69 13.44 -16.38
N GLN A 404 -2.92 14.45 -16.73
CA GLN A 404 -2.78 15.69 -15.97
C GLN A 404 -3.18 16.88 -16.82
N TYR A 405 -3.89 17.81 -16.20
CA TYR A 405 -4.26 19.09 -16.77
C TYR A 405 -3.67 20.25 -15.96
N LYS A 406 -3.07 21.20 -16.68
CA LYS A 406 -2.57 22.47 -16.15
C LYS A 406 -3.53 23.59 -16.55
N PHE A 407 -4.05 24.35 -15.58
CA PHE A 407 -5.01 25.44 -15.76
C PHE A 407 -4.32 26.81 -15.87
#